data_ba8b02ccc0453a2fd473daea368ac226
#
_entry.id   ba8b02ccc0453a2fd473daea368ac226
#
_cell.length_a   1.000
_cell.length_b   1.000
_cell.length_c   1.000
_cell.angle_alpha   90.00
_cell.angle_beta   90.00
_cell.angle_gamma   90.00
#
_symmetry.space_group_name_H-M   'P 1'
#
loop_
_entity.id
_entity.type
_entity.pdbx_description
1 polymer ?
#
loop_
_entity_poly.entity_id
_entity_poly.type
_entity_poly.pdbx_seq_one_letter_code
_entity_poly.pdbx_strand_id
1 'polypeptide(L)'
;MTPDDLIARLGLQPHPEGGHYVETHRAPASDGERAAVTSIYYLLRAGERSRWHRVDATEIWHFQAGDALALDVADDRGVTRHRVGPDLAGADVGHAVVPPHAWQAAQSLGAWTLVSCTVAPGFVFEGFELAPDGFDPAGGGRG
;
A
#
# COMPACT_ATOMS: atom_id res chain seq x y z
N MET A 1 18.42 -5.25 -12.09
CA MET A 1 17.52 -5.96 -11.14
C MET A 1 16.12 -5.99 -11.70
N THR A 2 15.51 -7.14 -11.73
CA THR A 2 14.16 -7.33 -12.27
C THR A 2 13.16 -7.57 -11.11
N PRO A 3 11.86 -7.39 -11.36
CA PRO A 3 10.85 -7.77 -10.36
C PRO A 3 10.97 -9.22 -9.92
N ASP A 4 11.26 -10.14 -10.83
CA ASP A 4 11.42 -11.56 -10.48
C ASP A 4 12.61 -11.77 -9.55
N ASP A 5 13.70 -11.02 -9.75
CA ASP A 5 14.85 -11.05 -8.83
C ASP A 5 14.42 -10.61 -7.42
N LEU A 6 13.62 -9.56 -7.32
CA LEU A 6 13.13 -9.06 -6.03
C LEU A 6 12.22 -10.06 -5.34
N ILE A 7 11.31 -10.68 -6.10
CA ILE A 7 10.42 -11.71 -5.56
C ILE A 7 11.24 -12.84 -4.95
N ALA A 8 12.27 -13.30 -5.68
CA ALA A 8 13.12 -14.39 -5.21
C ALA A 8 13.98 -13.97 -4.00
N ARG A 9 14.63 -12.81 -4.08
CA ARG A 9 15.58 -12.38 -3.03
C ARG A 9 14.88 -12.02 -1.73
N LEU A 10 13.72 -11.36 -1.81
CA LEU A 10 13.00 -10.88 -0.64
C LEU A 10 11.96 -11.89 -0.14
N GLY A 11 11.71 -12.95 -0.89
CA GLY A 11 10.71 -13.95 -0.51
C GLY A 11 9.28 -13.44 -0.61
N LEU A 12 9.00 -12.65 -1.66
CA LEU A 12 7.67 -12.05 -1.82
C LEU A 12 6.65 -13.10 -2.22
N GLN A 13 5.43 -12.93 -1.74
CA GLN A 13 4.28 -13.80 -2.01
C GLN A 13 3.13 -12.97 -2.55
N PRO A 14 2.19 -13.59 -3.32
CA PRO A 14 1.02 -12.86 -3.79
C PRO A 14 0.21 -12.23 -2.65
N HIS A 15 -0.23 -11.00 -2.86
CA HIS A 15 -1.06 -10.28 -1.89
C HIS A 15 -2.54 -10.37 -2.30
N PRO A 16 -3.48 -10.48 -1.33
CA PRO A 16 -4.91 -10.53 -1.64
C PRO A 16 -5.44 -9.35 -2.45
N GLU A 17 -4.87 -8.15 -2.25
CA GLU A 17 -5.29 -6.94 -2.97
C GLU A 17 -4.61 -6.80 -4.34
N GLY A 18 -3.65 -7.64 -4.68
CA GLY A 18 -2.85 -7.60 -5.89
C GLY A 18 -1.39 -7.35 -5.57
N GLY A 19 -0.48 -7.68 -6.50
CA GLY A 19 0.95 -7.55 -6.30
C GLY A 19 1.54 -8.63 -5.41
N HIS A 20 2.77 -8.39 -4.95
CA HIS A 20 3.54 -9.34 -4.12
C HIS A 20 4.10 -8.63 -2.90
N TYR A 21 4.13 -9.31 -1.77
CA TYR A 21 4.59 -8.72 -0.51
C TYR A 21 5.28 -9.72 0.40
N VAL A 22 5.98 -9.18 1.40
CA VAL A 22 6.47 -9.96 2.54
C VAL A 22 6.44 -9.08 3.78
N GLU A 23 5.98 -9.62 4.90
CA GLU A 23 6.06 -8.92 6.17
C GLU A 23 7.49 -8.96 6.69
N THR A 24 8.08 -7.77 6.91
CA THR A 24 9.47 -7.66 7.35
C THR A 24 9.58 -7.46 8.85
N HIS A 25 8.51 -6.93 9.47
CA HIS A 25 8.53 -6.67 10.91
C HIS A 25 7.11 -6.69 11.46
N ARG A 26 7.00 -7.27 12.66
CA ARG A 26 5.81 -7.20 13.49
C ARG A 26 6.27 -7.01 14.93
N ALA A 27 5.88 -5.89 15.55
CA ALA A 27 6.29 -5.61 16.92
C ALA A 27 5.73 -6.67 17.86
N PRO A 28 6.52 -7.11 18.86
CA PRO A 28 6.03 -8.05 19.86
C PRO A 28 4.81 -7.48 20.60
N ALA A 29 3.86 -8.34 20.91
CA ALA A 29 2.67 -7.97 21.66
C ALA A 29 2.32 -9.08 22.64
N SER A 30 1.65 -8.72 23.73
CA SER A 30 1.11 -9.69 24.68
C SER A 30 -0.02 -10.48 24.04
N ASP A 31 -0.35 -11.63 24.60
CA ASP A 31 -1.43 -12.48 24.11
C ASP A 31 -2.72 -11.68 24.00
N GLY A 32 -3.37 -11.76 22.83
CA GLY A 32 -4.62 -11.06 22.56
C GLY A 32 -4.46 -9.58 22.25
N GLU A 33 -3.27 -9.03 22.34
CA GLU A 33 -3.03 -7.63 22.02
C GLU A 33 -2.55 -7.48 20.58
N ARG A 34 -2.85 -6.33 20.00
CA ARG A 34 -2.45 -5.97 18.66
C ARG A 34 -1.02 -5.43 18.68
N ALA A 35 -0.20 -5.82 17.70
CA ALA A 35 1.14 -5.26 17.55
C ALA A 35 1.06 -3.74 17.40
N ALA A 36 2.05 -3.03 17.92
CA ALA A 36 2.10 -1.57 17.80
C ALA A 36 2.35 -1.13 16.36
N VAL A 37 3.09 -1.93 15.59
CA VAL A 37 3.46 -1.59 14.21
C VAL A 37 3.77 -2.86 13.43
N THR A 38 3.44 -2.85 12.14
CA THR A 38 3.91 -3.84 11.18
C THR A 38 4.48 -3.14 9.96
N SER A 39 5.36 -3.83 9.23
CA SER A 39 5.91 -3.30 8.01
C SER A 39 6.06 -4.41 6.99
N ILE A 40 5.84 -4.08 5.72
CA ILE A 40 5.98 -5.01 4.59
C ILE A 40 6.85 -4.37 3.51
N TYR A 41 7.50 -5.22 2.70
CA TYR A 41 7.84 -4.84 1.33
C TYR A 41 6.68 -5.18 0.43
N TYR A 42 6.41 -4.32 -0.54
CA TYR A 42 5.30 -4.51 -1.48
C TYR A 42 5.73 -4.13 -2.88
N LEU A 43 5.54 -5.05 -3.82
CA LEU A 43 5.98 -4.91 -5.21
C LEU A 43 4.78 -4.92 -6.13
N LEU A 44 4.70 -3.90 -7.00
CA LEU A 44 3.69 -3.83 -8.06
C LEU A 44 4.41 -3.73 -9.40
N ARG A 45 4.14 -4.67 -10.29
CA ARG A 45 4.64 -4.65 -11.68
C ARG A 45 3.66 -3.88 -12.56
N ALA A 46 4.09 -3.55 -13.78
CA ALA A 46 3.22 -2.91 -14.76
C ALA A 46 1.94 -3.73 -14.94
N GLY A 47 0.79 -3.06 -14.89
CA GLY A 47 -0.51 -3.70 -15.03
C GLY A 47 -1.08 -4.33 -13.77
N GLU A 48 -0.27 -4.45 -12.71
CA GLU A 48 -0.78 -4.89 -11.41
C GLU A 48 -1.32 -3.72 -10.62
N ARG A 49 -2.34 -3.96 -9.82
CA ARG A 49 -2.91 -2.95 -8.94
C ARG A 49 -3.00 -3.47 -7.53
N SER A 50 -2.73 -2.59 -6.57
CA SER A 50 -3.27 -2.73 -5.24
C SER A 50 -4.70 -2.19 -5.33
N ARG A 51 -5.69 -3.11 -5.28
CA ARG A 51 -7.10 -2.75 -5.47
C ARG A 51 -7.61 -1.91 -4.33
N TRP A 52 -8.69 -1.16 -4.57
CA TRP A 52 -9.28 -0.33 -3.54
C TRP A 52 -9.55 -1.12 -2.28
N HIS A 53 -8.99 -0.64 -1.17
CA HIS A 53 -9.13 -1.26 0.15
C HIS A 53 -8.97 -0.18 1.21
N ARG A 54 -9.33 -0.51 2.44
CA ARG A 54 -9.07 0.37 3.58
C ARG A 54 -8.65 -0.44 4.79
N VAL A 55 -7.96 0.24 5.69
CA VAL A 55 -7.42 -0.35 6.91
C VAL A 55 -7.86 0.54 8.08
N ASP A 56 -8.07 -0.07 9.23
CA ASP A 56 -8.51 0.62 10.45
C ASP A 56 -7.36 1.32 11.19
N ALA A 57 -6.22 1.51 10.54
CA ALA A 57 -5.02 2.06 11.13
C ALA A 57 -4.36 3.02 10.13
N THR A 58 -3.40 3.81 10.61
CA THR A 58 -2.59 4.66 9.73
C THR A 58 -1.66 3.79 8.92
N GLU A 59 -1.58 4.03 7.62
CA GLU A 59 -0.62 3.37 6.75
C GLU A 59 0.27 4.39 6.07
N ILE A 60 1.57 4.11 5.99
CA ILE A 60 2.55 4.99 5.34
C ILE A 60 3.23 4.18 4.25
N TRP A 61 3.19 4.71 3.02
CA TRP A 61 3.84 4.13 1.86
C TRP A 61 5.17 4.84 1.62
N HIS A 62 6.27 4.09 1.55
CA HIS A 62 7.63 4.62 1.36
C HIS A 62 8.21 4.08 0.06
N PHE A 63 8.74 4.96 -0.79
CA PHE A 63 9.42 4.54 -2.01
C PHE A 63 10.74 3.83 -1.68
N GLN A 64 11.01 2.70 -2.33
CA GLN A 64 12.25 1.96 -2.17
C GLN A 64 13.04 1.86 -3.48
N ALA A 65 12.41 1.46 -4.58
CA ALA A 65 13.12 1.23 -5.83
C ALA A 65 12.15 1.19 -7.01
N GLY A 66 12.70 1.32 -8.21
CA GLY A 66 11.93 1.24 -9.44
C GLY A 66 11.36 2.58 -9.88
N ASP A 67 10.21 2.53 -10.53
CA ASP A 67 9.53 3.72 -11.02
C ASP A 67 8.62 4.28 -9.93
N ALA A 68 8.15 5.53 -10.12
CA ALA A 68 7.20 6.14 -9.21
C ALA A 68 5.89 5.35 -9.18
N LEU A 69 5.20 5.43 -8.05
CA LEU A 69 3.93 4.76 -7.82
C LEU A 69 2.84 5.82 -7.69
N ALA A 70 1.69 5.58 -8.31
CA ALA A 70 0.50 6.37 -8.04
C ALA A 70 -0.26 5.76 -6.87
N LEU A 71 -0.42 6.53 -5.81
CA LEU A 71 -1.22 6.15 -4.65
C LEU A 71 -2.45 7.04 -4.61
N ASP A 72 -3.61 6.46 -4.83
CA ASP A 72 -4.89 7.18 -4.78
C ASP A 72 -5.52 6.97 -3.41
N VAL A 73 -5.89 8.07 -2.77
CA VAL A 73 -6.52 8.07 -1.45
C VAL A 73 -7.87 8.76 -1.56
N ALA A 74 -8.93 8.07 -1.16
CA ALA A 74 -10.29 8.59 -1.23
C ALA A 74 -10.86 8.76 0.17
N ASP A 75 -11.38 9.95 0.44
CA ASP A 75 -12.11 10.26 1.65
C ASP A 75 -13.43 10.95 1.26
N ASP A 76 -14.12 11.55 2.23
CA ASP A 76 -15.40 12.24 2.00
C ASP A 76 -15.25 13.51 1.16
N ARG A 77 -14.02 13.97 0.89
CA ARG A 77 -13.74 15.14 0.03
C ARG A 77 -13.44 14.77 -1.40
N GLY A 78 -13.24 13.47 -1.69
CA GLY A 78 -12.90 13.00 -3.02
C GLY A 78 -11.59 12.21 -3.05
N VAL A 79 -11.00 12.09 -4.24
CA VAL A 79 -9.79 11.30 -4.47
C VAL A 79 -8.60 12.23 -4.65
N THR A 80 -7.52 11.98 -3.91
CA THR A 80 -6.24 12.65 -4.07
C THR A 80 -5.21 11.65 -4.56
N ARG A 81 -4.46 11.99 -5.62
CA ARG A 81 -3.39 11.14 -6.13
C ARG A 81 -2.04 11.65 -5.63
N HIS A 82 -1.28 10.76 -5.02
CA HIS A 82 0.11 11.02 -4.62
C HIS A 82 1.05 10.27 -5.56
N ARG A 83 2.13 10.92 -5.98
CA ARG A 83 3.23 10.24 -6.68
C ARG A 83 4.30 9.92 -5.65
N VAL A 84 4.45 8.65 -5.34
CA VAL A 84 5.47 8.19 -4.38
C VAL A 84 6.65 7.66 -5.19
N GLY A 85 7.78 8.37 -5.15
CA GLY A 85 8.86 8.03 -6.06
C GLY A 85 10.17 8.76 -5.74
N PRO A 86 11.16 8.64 -6.64
CA PRO A 86 12.52 9.12 -6.38
C PRO A 86 12.75 10.60 -6.71
N ASP A 87 11.86 11.22 -7.49
CA ASP A 87 12.08 12.58 -7.99
C ASP A 87 11.60 13.62 -6.99
N LEU A 88 12.30 13.76 -5.88
CA LEU A 88 11.91 14.67 -4.81
C LEU A 88 12.05 16.15 -5.20
N ALA A 89 12.91 16.45 -6.19
CA ALA A 89 13.03 17.82 -6.68
C ALA A 89 11.91 18.18 -7.67
N GLY A 90 11.23 17.18 -8.20
CA GLY A 90 10.13 17.34 -9.16
C GLY A 90 8.77 17.04 -8.56
N ALA A 91 8.09 16.05 -9.12
CA ALA A 91 6.68 15.79 -8.81
C ALA A 91 6.46 14.72 -7.73
N ASP A 92 7.52 14.07 -7.23
CA ASP A 92 7.37 12.92 -6.35
C ASP A 92 7.54 13.29 -4.88
N VAL A 93 6.86 12.52 -4.01
CA VAL A 93 7.15 12.51 -2.58
C VAL A 93 7.78 11.16 -2.22
N GLY A 94 8.65 11.14 -1.20
CA GLY A 94 9.31 9.91 -0.78
C GLY A 94 8.40 8.99 0.01
N HIS A 95 7.42 9.54 0.70
CA HIS A 95 6.39 8.77 1.40
C HIS A 95 5.07 9.52 1.40
N ALA A 96 3.99 8.78 1.63
CA ALA A 96 2.65 9.37 1.75
C ALA A 96 1.87 8.62 2.83
N VAL A 97 1.03 9.35 3.54
CA VAL A 97 0.26 8.83 4.66
C VAL A 97 -1.19 8.63 4.25
N VAL A 98 -1.72 7.43 4.54
CA VAL A 98 -3.13 7.13 4.38
C VAL A 98 -3.76 7.09 5.77
N PRO A 99 -4.72 7.99 6.06
CA PRO A 99 -5.38 8.00 7.37
C PRO A 99 -6.19 6.72 7.59
N PRO A 100 -6.48 6.38 8.87
CA PRO A 100 -7.36 5.24 9.14
C PRO A 100 -8.69 5.37 8.40
N HIS A 101 -9.16 4.26 7.87
CA HIS A 101 -10.47 4.12 7.18
C HIS A 101 -10.56 4.79 5.81
N ALA A 102 -9.55 5.54 5.36
CA ALA A 102 -9.56 6.08 4.01
C ALA A 102 -9.35 4.95 3.00
N TRP A 103 -10.11 5.00 1.90
CA TRP A 103 -9.92 4.05 0.80
C TRP A 103 -8.63 4.38 0.06
N GLN A 104 -7.89 3.36 -0.35
CA GLN A 104 -6.63 3.52 -1.04
C GLN A 104 -6.49 2.49 -2.16
N ALA A 105 -5.80 2.87 -3.22
CA ALA A 105 -5.43 2.01 -4.32
C ALA A 105 -4.11 2.48 -4.91
N ALA A 106 -3.36 1.59 -5.52
CA ALA A 106 -2.04 1.94 -6.03
C ALA A 106 -1.70 1.20 -7.31
N GLN A 107 -0.84 1.79 -8.12
CA GLN A 107 -0.27 1.15 -9.30
C GLN A 107 1.08 1.77 -9.63
N SER A 108 1.97 0.98 -10.20
CA SER A 108 3.22 1.52 -10.71
C SER A 108 2.95 2.41 -11.92
N LEU A 109 3.66 3.52 -12.01
CA LEU A 109 3.59 4.40 -13.16
C LEU A 109 4.60 4.01 -14.26
N GLY A 110 5.35 2.93 -14.06
CA GLY A 110 6.31 2.42 -15.01
C GLY A 110 6.33 0.90 -15.05
N ALA A 111 7.51 0.32 -15.19
CA ALA A 111 7.66 -1.12 -15.31
C ALA A 111 7.38 -1.85 -14.00
N TRP A 112 7.81 -1.27 -12.88
CA TRP A 112 7.57 -1.82 -11.54
C TRP A 112 7.97 -0.81 -10.48
N THR A 113 7.38 -0.96 -9.29
CA THR A 113 7.72 -0.17 -8.11
C THR A 113 7.82 -1.08 -6.89
N LEU A 114 8.88 -0.92 -6.12
CA LEU A 114 8.98 -1.53 -4.78
C LEU A 114 8.79 -0.43 -3.75
N VAL A 115 7.87 -0.65 -2.84
CA VAL A 115 7.64 0.23 -1.70
C VAL A 115 7.76 -0.56 -0.41
N SER A 116 7.86 0.13 0.71
CA SER A 116 7.54 -0.45 2.01
C SER A 116 6.31 0.24 2.55
N CYS A 117 5.45 -0.52 3.25
CA CYS A 117 4.24 0.00 3.87
C CYS A 117 4.30 -0.29 5.36
N THR A 118 4.13 0.77 6.17
CA THR A 118 4.13 0.67 7.62
C THR A 118 2.72 0.95 8.13
N VAL A 119 2.21 0.09 8.98
CA VAL A 119 0.85 0.19 9.54
C VAL A 119 0.94 0.26 11.05
N ALA A 120 0.29 1.26 11.63
CA ALA A 120 0.29 1.47 13.09
C ALA A 120 -1.10 1.97 13.55
N PRO A 121 -1.76 1.25 14.48
CA PRO A 121 -1.37 -0.05 15.04
C PRO A 121 -1.24 -1.11 13.97
N GLY A 122 -0.52 -2.18 14.26
CA GLY A 122 -0.12 -3.18 13.29
C GLY A 122 -1.26 -3.81 12.51
N PHE A 123 -0.98 -4.26 11.30
CA PHE A 123 -1.97 -4.84 10.40
C PHE A 123 -2.59 -6.10 10.99
N VAL A 124 -3.92 -6.16 10.91
CA VAL A 124 -4.71 -7.38 11.18
C VAL A 124 -5.76 -7.51 10.08
N PHE A 125 -6.05 -8.74 9.65
CA PHE A 125 -7.02 -8.95 8.58
C PHE A 125 -8.44 -8.53 9.00
N GLU A 126 -8.76 -8.57 10.28
CA GLU A 126 -10.06 -8.09 10.80
C GLU A 126 -10.25 -6.58 10.58
N GLY A 127 -9.14 -5.83 10.48
CA GLY A 127 -9.17 -4.39 10.22
C GLY A 127 -9.05 -4.02 8.74
N PHE A 128 -8.97 -5.01 7.85
CA PHE A 128 -8.79 -4.81 6.42
C PHE A 128 -10.11 -5.07 5.68
N GLU A 129 -10.45 -4.18 4.77
CA GLU A 129 -11.65 -4.32 3.94
C GLU A 129 -11.30 -4.08 2.48
N LEU A 130 -11.55 -5.05 1.62
CA LEU A 130 -11.39 -4.93 0.18
C LEU A 130 -12.70 -4.40 -0.40
N ALA A 131 -12.61 -3.40 -1.29
CA ALA A 131 -13.79 -2.83 -1.92
C ALA A 131 -14.46 -3.86 -2.83
N PRO A 132 -15.80 -3.81 -2.97
CA PRO A 132 -16.49 -4.68 -3.90
C PRO A 132 -16.17 -4.33 -5.34
N ASP A 133 -16.39 -5.28 -6.25
CA ASP A 133 -16.25 -5.04 -7.68
C ASP A 133 -17.13 -3.85 -8.10
N GLY A 134 -16.59 -3.01 -8.98
CA GLY A 134 -17.32 -1.84 -9.44
C GLY A 134 -17.33 -0.68 -8.46
N PHE A 135 -16.51 -0.76 -7.39
CA PHE A 135 -16.40 0.32 -6.42
C PHE A 135 -16.02 1.64 -7.09
N ASP A 136 -16.74 2.70 -6.77
CA ASP A 136 -16.47 4.05 -7.27
C ASP A 136 -15.99 4.93 -6.12
N PRO A 137 -14.67 5.20 -6.03
CA PRO A 137 -14.15 6.02 -4.95
C PRO A 137 -14.65 7.47 -5.01
N ALA A 138 -14.93 7.99 -6.22
CA ALA A 138 -15.47 9.34 -6.38
C ALA A 138 -16.90 9.44 -5.85
N GLY A 139 -17.62 8.32 -5.81
CA GLY A 139 -18.93 8.24 -5.21
C GLY A 139 -18.90 8.21 -3.69
N GLY A 140 -17.71 8.25 -3.10
CA GLY A 140 -17.54 8.17 -1.66
C GLY A 140 -18.14 6.88 -1.12
N GLY A 141 -18.49 6.84 0.09
CA GLY A 141 -19.05 5.64 0.72
C GLY A 141 -20.46 5.28 0.29
N ARG A 142 -20.87 5.56 -0.90
CA ARG A 142 -22.13 5.05 -1.41
C ARG A 142 -22.00 3.56 -1.56
N GLY A 143 -22.46 2.96 -0.66
CA GLY A 143 -22.41 1.58 -0.42
C GLY A 143 -22.35 0.55 -1.17
#